data_9265e652ee3a90149b037019721307b3
#
_entry.id   9265e652ee3a90149b037019721307b3
#
_cell.length_a   1.000
_cell.length_b   1.000
_cell.length_c   1.000
_cell.angle_alpha   90.00
_cell.angle_beta   90.00
_cell.angle_gamma   90.00
#
_symmetry.space_group_name_H-M   'P 1'
#
loop_
_entity.id
_entity.type
_entity.pdbx_description
1 polymer ?
#
loop_
_entity_poly.entity_id
_entity_poly.type
_entity_poly.pdbx_seq_one_letter_code
_entity_poly.pdbx_strand_id
1 'polypeptide(L)' 'MALYYVCDSDGDTIIYNERKESESYTIKQRVTPKQGRMVIFDGWLMHTAEQPLNNTRCVVNYNLG' A
#
# COMPACT_ATOMS: atom_id res chain seq x y z
N MET A 1 -4.91 -7.77 5.19
CA MET A 1 -5.43 -6.84 4.17
C MET A 1 -4.87 -7.18 2.81
N ALA A 2 -5.66 -7.02 1.78
CA ALA A 2 -5.21 -7.21 0.41
C ALA A 2 -5.52 -5.96 -0.40
N LEU A 3 -4.57 -5.55 -1.25
CA LEU A 3 -4.74 -4.45 -2.19
C LEU A 3 -4.62 -4.99 -3.61
N TYR A 4 -5.58 -4.67 -4.44
CA TYR A 4 -5.55 -5.03 -5.86
C TYR A 4 -5.49 -3.75 -6.69
N TYR A 5 -4.48 -3.65 -7.55
CA TYR A 5 -4.29 -2.48 -8.38
C TYR A 5 -4.95 -2.69 -9.74
N VAL A 6 -5.88 -1.81 -10.07
CA VAL A 6 -6.62 -1.90 -11.33
C VAL A 6 -5.99 -1.07 -12.44
N CYS A 7 -5.01 -0.24 -12.11
CA CYS A 7 -4.25 0.53 -13.11
C CYS A 7 -2.85 0.82 -12.58
N ASP A 8 -1.97 1.24 -13.47
CA ASP A 8 -0.63 1.67 -13.09
C ASP A 8 -0.69 3.04 -12.44
N SER A 9 0.23 3.29 -11.51
CA SER A 9 0.36 4.59 -10.85
C SER A 9 1.81 4.85 -10.50
N ASP A 10 2.16 6.12 -10.35
CA ASP A 10 3.50 6.53 -9.93
C ASP A 10 3.60 6.80 -8.42
N GLY A 11 2.52 6.61 -7.68
CA GLY A 11 2.54 6.73 -6.22
C GLY A 11 2.59 5.35 -5.58
N ASP A 12 3.69 5.04 -4.88
CA ASP A 12 3.88 3.73 -4.27
C ASP A 12 3.06 3.56 -3.00
N THR A 13 2.69 2.31 -2.70
CA THR A 13 2.19 1.92 -1.40
C THR A 13 3.38 1.56 -0.51
N ILE A 14 3.43 2.14 0.68
CA ILE A 14 4.51 1.91 1.63
C ILE A 14 3.96 1.15 2.82
N ILE A 15 4.60 0.02 3.14
CA ILE A 15 4.24 -0.81 4.29
C ILE A 15 5.39 -0.73 5.28
N TYR A 16 5.06 -0.41 6.53
CA TYR A 16 6.06 -0.26 7.59
C TYR A 16 6.14 -1.53 8.44
N ASN A 17 7.27 -1.70 9.11
CA ASN A 17 7.47 -2.83 10.03
C ASN A 17 6.66 -2.68 11.31
N GLU A 18 6.30 -1.46 11.66
CA GLU A 18 5.66 -1.12 12.92
C GLU A 18 4.14 -1.07 12.76
N ARG A 19 3.45 -1.27 13.87
CA ARG A 19 2.01 -1.10 13.92
C ARG A 19 1.65 0.38 14.01
N LYS A 20 0.39 0.70 13.78
CA LYS A 20 -0.13 2.05 14.00
C LYS A 20 0.17 2.49 15.43
N GLU A 21 0.37 3.77 15.62
CA GLU A 21 0.67 4.38 16.92
C GLU A 21 2.08 4.14 17.42
N SER A 22 2.98 3.67 16.59
CA SER A 22 4.39 3.59 16.94
C SER A 22 5.03 4.99 16.93
N GLU A 23 6.09 5.16 17.71
CA GLU A 23 6.81 6.43 17.75
C GLU A 23 7.65 6.68 16.50
N SER A 24 8.05 5.63 15.83
CA SER A 24 8.83 5.72 14.60
C SER A 24 8.47 4.58 13.67
N TYR A 25 8.74 4.78 12.38
CA TYR A 25 8.40 3.79 11.36
C TYR A 25 9.60 3.53 10.47
N THR A 26 9.82 2.24 10.18
CA THR A 26 10.83 1.81 9.22
C THR A 26 10.13 1.11 8.06
N ILE A 27 10.58 1.37 6.84
CA ILE A 27 9.95 0.81 5.66
C ILE A 27 10.25 -0.68 5.55
N LYS A 28 9.18 -1.49 5.54
CA LYS A 28 9.29 -2.92 5.29
C LYS A 28 9.31 -3.21 3.80
N GLN A 29 8.44 -2.53 3.05
CA GLN A 29 8.30 -2.76 1.61
C GLN A 29 7.64 -1.58 0.94
N ARG A 30 8.10 -1.26 -0.26
CA ARG A 30 7.44 -0.32 -1.16
C ARG A 30 6.90 -1.12 -2.34
N VAL A 31 5.65 -0.85 -2.72
CA VAL A 31 5.00 -1.56 -3.82
C VAL A 31 4.54 -0.54 -4.85
N THR A 32 5.07 -0.65 -6.06
CA THR A 32 4.64 0.19 -7.17
C THR A 32 3.33 -0.36 -7.72
N PRO A 33 2.27 0.45 -7.81
CA PRO A 33 1.01 0.01 -8.40
C PRO A 33 1.16 -0.32 -9.87
N LYS A 34 0.76 -1.53 -10.22
CA LYS A 34 0.70 -1.99 -11.61
C LYS A 34 -0.58 -2.75 -11.82
N GLN A 35 -1.20 -2.55 -12.98
CA GLN A 35 -2.46 -3.21 -13.31
C GLN A 35 -2.34 -4.73 -13.12
N GLY A 36 -3.27 -5.28 -12.38
CA GLY A 36 -3.31 -6.71 -12.10
C GLY A 36 -2.46 -7.18 -10.92
N ARG A 37 -1.68 -6.28 -10.30
CA ARG A 37 -0.86 -6.63 -9.14
C ARG A 37 -1.72 -6.67 -7.88
N MET A 38 -1.48 -7.68 -7.05
CA MET A 38 -2.12 -7.79 -5.75
C MET A 38 -1.06 -7.88 -4.67
N VAL A 39 -1.30 -7.19 -3.55
CA VAL A 39 -0.42 -7.21 -2.37
C VAL A 39 -1.24 -7.67 -1.18
N ILE A 40 -0.72 -8.64 -0.45
CA ILE A 40 -1.36 -9.14 0.77
C ILE A 40 -0.40 -8.88 1.93
N PHE A 41 -0.89 -8.24 2.97
CA PHE A 41 -0.08 -7.92 4.14
C PHE A 41 -0.96 -7.85 5.40
N ASP A 42 -0.30 -7.86 6.57
CA ASP A 42 -0.99 -7.75 7.85
C ASP A 42 -1.57 -6.35 8.00
N GLY A 43 -2.88 -6.27 8.12
CA GLY A 43 -3.57 -4.98 8.26
C GLY A 43 -3.24 -4.22 9.55
N TRP A 44 -2.61 -4.88 10.51
CA TRP A 44 -2.18 -4.22 11.74
C TRP A 44 -0.95 -3.34 11.54
N LEU A 45 -0.18 -3.59 10.50
CA LEU A 45 0.99 -2.78 10.19
C LEU A 45 0.57 -1.42 9.67
N MET A 46 1.34 -0.40 10.05
CA MET A 46 1.13 0.92 9.48
C MET A 46 1.44 0.88 7.99
N HIS A 47 0.59 1.48 7.20
CA HIS A 47 0.78 1.56 5.75
C HIS A 47 0.21 2.87 5.24
N THR A 48 0.79 3.36 4.18
CA THR A 48 0.38 4.61 3.55
C THR A 48 0.60 4.53 2.06
N ALA A 49 0.10 5.51 1.36
CA ALA A 49 0.25 5.61 -0.09
C ALA A 49 0.80 6.97 -0.44
N GLU A 50 1.83 6.98 -1.28
CA GLU A 50 2.33 8.21 -1.86
C GLU A 50 1.29 8.76 -2.82
N GLN A 51 1.17 10.09 -2.88
CA GLN A 51 0.26 10.71 -3.83
C GLN A 51 0.83 10.60 -5.24
N PRO A 52 0.04 10.10 -6.22
CA PRO A 52 0.51 10.05 -7.59
C PRO A 52 0.73 11.46 -8.16
N LEU A 53 1.77 11.62 -8.95
CA LEU A 53 2.08 12.90 -9.58
C LEU A 53 1.37 13.07 -10.91
N ASN A 54 1.29 12.00 -11.70
CA ASN A 54 0.77 12.07 -13.06
C ASN A 54 -0.44 11.20 -13.32
N ASN A 55 -0.67 10.18 -12.48
CA ASN A 55 -1.74 9.21 -12.70
C ASN A 55 -2.69 9.19 -11.51
N THR A 56 -3.96 8.91 -11.80
CA THR A 56 -4.95 8.68 -10.76
C THR A 56 -4.68 7.32 -10.10
N ARG A 57 -4.81 7.29 -8.78
CA ARG A 57 -4.66 6.05 -8.04
C ARG A 57 -5.91 5.19 -8.19
N CYS A 58 -5.74 3.96 -8.64
CA CYS A 58 -6.84 3.00 -8.83
C CYS A 58 -6.52 1.74 -8.03
N VAL A 59 -7.11 1.62 -6.84
CA VAL A 59 -6.84 0.48 -5.98
C VAL A 59 -8.13 0.02 -5.30
N VAL A 60 -8.28 -1.29 -5.15
CA VAL A 60 -9.39 -1.89 -4.43
C VAL A 60 -8.84 -2.54 -3.16
N ASN A 61 -9.42 -2.17 -2.02
CA ASN A 61 -9.02 -2.70 -0.71
C ASN A 61 -9.93 -3.86 -0.33
N TYR A 62 -9.33 -4.96 0.12
CA TYR A 62 -10.08 -6.06 0.70
C TYR A 62 -9.61 -6.29 2.13
N ASN A 63 -10.53 -6.26 3.07
CA ASN A 63 -10.25 -6.60 4.46
C ASN A 63 -10.47 -8.10 4.63
N LEU A 64 -9.39 -8.82 4.93
CA LEU A 64 -9.43 -10.26 5.14
C LEU A 64 -9.43 -10.56 6.64
N GLY A 65 -10.59 -10.68 7.17
CA GLY A 65 -10.75 -11.03 8.57
C GLY A 65 -11.16 -9.85 9.43
#